data_41557afc0b7f2eb32a4aedabe9f71627
#
_entry.id   41557afc0b7f2eb32a4aedabe9f71627
#
_cell.length_a   1.000
_cell.length_b   1.000
_cell.length_c   1.000
_cell.angle_alpha   90.00
_cell.angle_beta   90.00
_cell.angle_gamma   90.00
#
_symmetry.space_group_name_H-M   'P 1'
#
loop_
_entity.id
_entity.type
_entity.pdbx_description
1 polymer ?
#
loop_
_entity_poly.entity_id
_entity_poly.type
_entity_poly.pdbx_seq_one_letter_code
_entity_poly.pdbx_strand_id
1 'polypeptide(L)'
;MKHIFIIFVSLFMASTTYGQEYYKIKLLELKGKVKCIRIIPEVIKENPTNQKTNNRIMLSTYDRNALIFFNREGYYTKNIIFNDNNDTIFVNNVSYKDNKWVQSEEQINKETFKTIFIEVEFDKDHKIETRYFHDNILKSLKSKQVRHLNKYNEYVTDTIYNHLGSMAQRTLYTYNERGICLSESVFDENNNPIFIVKKKLDNKNRMIEEEVTVFSPNEYTFASVRTYDKGIFPMKMENIDSHGRRETATMKYQIDKKGNWIRKEFYNDYGLYFVIKREITYY
;
A
#
# COMPACT_ATOMS: atom_id res chain seq x y z
N MET A 1 18.99 7.96 15.46
CA MET A 1 17.52 7.96 15.57
C MET A 1 16.76 8.22 14.26
N LYS A 2 17.37 8.81 13.20
CA LYS A 2 16.68 9.12 11.92
C LYS A 2 16.46 7.90 11.00
N HIS A 3 17.17 6.78 11.19
CA HIS A 3 17.03 5.57 10.37
C HIS A 3 15.91 4.61 10.80
N ILE A 4 15.44 4.74 12.04
CA ILE A 4 14.38 3.86 12.60
C ILE A 4 13.01 4.18 11.96
N PHE A 5 12.77 5.42 11.57
CA PHE A 5 11.48 5.87 11.02
C PHE A 5 11.15 5.28 9.65
N ILE A 6 12.17 5.16 8.77
CA ILE A 6 12.00 4.59 7.42
C ILE A 6 11.76 3.07 7.51
N ILE A 7 12.37 2.42 8.49
CA ILE A 7 12.19 0.98 8.75
C ILE A 7 10.80 0.71 9.33
N PHE A 8 10.27 1.58 10.20
CA PHE A 8 8.96 1.38 10.81
C PHE A 8 7.82 1.51 9.79
N VAL A 9 7.82 2.53 8.94
CA VAL A 9 6.78 2.68 7.89
C VAL A 9 6.88 1.56 6.86
N SER A 10 8.09 1.10 6.51
CA SER A 10 8.29 -0.03 5.59
C SER A 10 7.98 -1.39 6.22
N LEU A 11 8.25 -1.60 7.51
CA LEU A 11 7.87 -2.80 8.26
C LEU A 11 6.36 -2.85 8.53
N PHE A 12 5.73 -1.71 8.79
CA PHE A 12 4.27 -1.62 8.98
C PHE A 12 3.51 -1.90 7.68
N MET A 13 3.98 -1.36 6.56
CA MET A 13 3.43 -1.71 5.24
C MET A 13 3.66 -3.18 4.89
N ALA A 14 4.73 -3.81 5.37
CA ALA A 14 4.98 -5.24 5.17
C ALA A 14 4.04 -6.12 6.00
N SER A 15 3.61 -5.69 7.20
CA SER A 15 2.67 -6.46 8.03
C SER A 15 1.22 -6.41 7.51
N THR A 16 0.82 -5.32 6.86
CA THR A 16 -0.49 -5.20 6.21
C THR A 16 -0.53 -5.80 4.80
N THR A 17 0.62 -6.12 4.20
CA THR A 17 0.73 -6.63 2.83
C THR A 17 0.37 -8.10 2.64
N TYR A 18 -0.10 -8.80 3.66
CA TYR A 18 -0.59 -10.18 3.52
C TYR A 18 -2.03 -10.27 2.99
N GLY A 19 -2.69 -9.15 2.68
CA GLY A 19 -4.05 -9.14 2.11
C GLY A 19 -4.05 -9.32 0.60
N GLN A 20 -4.82 -10.28 0.08
CA GLN A 20 -5.09 -10.46 -1.36
C GLN A 20 -5.49 -9.18 -2.09
N GLU A 21 -5.97 -8.17 -1.35
CA GLU A 21 -6.55 -6.95 -1.95
C GLU A 21 -5.53 -5.86 -2.24
N TYR A 22 -4.36 -5.90 -1.59
CA TYR A 22 -3.37 -4.84 -1.73
C TYR A 22 -2.74 -4.72 -3.12
N TYR A 23 -2.89 -5.73 -3.97
CA TYR A 23 -2.30 -5.74 -5.30
C TYR A 23 -3.31 -6.04 -6.41
N LYS A 24 -4.59 -5.77 -6.16
CA LYS A 24 -5.55 -5.74 -7.26
C LYS A 24 -5.28 -4.53 -8.15
N ILE A 25 -5.51 -4.69 -9.44
CA ILE A 25 -5.50 -3.59 -10.43
C ILE A 25 -6.24 -2.35 -9.91
N LYS A 26 -7.30 -2.54 -9.11
CA LYS A 26 -8.10 -1.50 -8.46
C LYS A 26 -7.28 -0.56 -7.56
N LEU A 27 -6.28 -1.08 -6.81
CA LEU A 27 -5.46 -0.27 -5.89
C LEU A 27 -4.46 0.65 -6.60
N LEU A 28 -4.01 0.25 -7.78
CA LEU A 28 -3.18 1.08 -8.64
C LEU A 28 -4.01 2.02 -9.52
N GLU A 29 -5.34 2.06 -9.30
CA GLU A 29 -6.28 2.84 -10.12
C GLU A 29 -6.20 2.49 -11.61
N LEU A 30 -5.84 1.25 -11.93
CA LEU A 30 -5.66 0.79 -13.30
C LEU A 30 -6.98 0.37 -13.93
N LYS A 31 -7.17 0.76 -15.19
CA LYS A 31 -8.31 0.39 -16.02
C LYS A 31 -7.90 -0.61 -17.10
N GLY A 32 -8.82 -1.51 -17.42
CA GLY A 32 -8.59 -2.54 -18.43
C GLY A 32 -7.89 -3.78 -17.89
N LYS A 33 -7.68 -4.77 -18.75
CA LYS A 33 -6.99 -6.01 -18.41
C LYS A 33 -5.48 -5.81 -18.49
N VAL A 34 -4.87 -5.35 -17.41
CA VAL A 34 -3.43 -5.09 -17.33
C VAL A 34 -2.70 -6.41 -17.10
N LYS A 35 -1.63 -6.65 -17.89
CA LYS A 35 -0.73 -7.80 -17.80
C LYS A 35 0.46 -7.48 -16.89
N CYS A 36 1.08 -6.32 -17.10
CA CYS A 36 2.13 -5.84 -16.22
C CYS A 36 2.23 -4.32 -16.23
N ILE A 37 2.85 -3.77 -15.18
CA ILE A 37 3.17 -2.36 -15.05
C ILE A 37 4.60 -2.21 -14.56
N ARG A 38 5.40 -1.43 -15.28
CA ARG A 38 6.72 -0.94 -14.86
C ARG A 38 6.55 0.47 -14.31
N ILE A 39 7.03 0.71 -13.10
CA ILE A 39 6.98 2.01 -12.43
C ILE A 39 8.41 2.52 -12.32
N ILE A 40 8.66 3.72 -12.82
CA ILE A 40 9.99 4.33 -12.91
C ILE A 40 9.92 5.73 -12.28
N PRO A 41 10.36 5.89 -11.03
CA PRO A 41 10.52 7.20 -10.40
C PRO A 41 11.82 7.88 -10.88
N GLU A 42 11.76 9.17 -11.14
CA GLU A 42 12.90 9.98 -11.56
C GLU A 42 13.00 11.27 -10.74
N VAL A 43 14.12 11.49 -10.08
CA VAL A 43 14.43 12.77 -9.45
C VAL A 43 15.05 13.70 -10.51
N ILE A 44 14.39 14.84 -10.79
CA ILE A 44 14.82 15.78 -11.83
C ILE A 44 15.75 16.85 -11.25
N LYS A 45 15.42 17.34 -10.06
CA LYS A 45 16.23 18.34 -9.33
C LYS A 45 16.27 18.00 -7.86
N GLU A 46 17.43 18.10 -7.24
CA GLU A 46 17.49 18.12 -5.79
C GLU A 46 16.87 19.44 -5.31
N ASN A 47 15.86 19.34 -4.44
CA ASN A 47 15.28 20.53 -3.84
C ASN A 47 16.30 21.10 -2.84
N PRO A 48 16.81 22.34 -3.03
CA PRO A 48 17.85 22.90 -2.17
C PRO A 48 17.41 23.09 -0.71
N THR A 49 16.10 23.10 -0.44
CA THR A 49 15.55 23.25 0.92
C THR A 49 15.29 21.92 1.60
N ASN A 50 15.30 20.81 0.88
CA ASN A 50 15.01 19.50 1.42
C ASN A 50 16.29 18.69 1.57
N GLN A 51 16.70 18.48 2.81
CA GLN A 51 17.63 17.40 3.13
C GLN A 51 17.12 16.10 2.51
N LYS A 52 18.02 15.26 1.97
CA LYS A 52 17.79 13.96 1.27
C LYS A 52 16.71 13.03 1.84
N THR A 53 16.18 13.34 3.01
CA THR A 53 15.18 12.53 3.73
C THR A 53 13.73 12.81 3.33
N ASN A 54 13.40 14.01 2.81
CA ASN A 54 11.98 14.41 2.67
C ASN A 54 11.39 14.07 1.29
N ASN A 55 12.17 14.00 0.24
CA ASN A 55 11.65 13.62 -1.08
C ASN A 55 11.10 12.18 -1.16
N ARG A 56 11.51 11.29 -0.24
CA ARG A 56 11.03 9.89 -0.19
C ARG A 56 9.70 9.72 0.57
N ILE A 57 9.30 10.69 1.39
CA ILE A 57 8.09 10.60 2.22
C ILE A 57 6.81 10.80 1.39
N MET A 58 6.87 11.56 0.31
CA MET A 58 5.75 11.78 -0.61
C MET A 58 5.44 10.61 -1.54
N LEU A 59 6.35 9.65 -1.65
CA LEU A 59 6.14 8.49 -2.51
C LEU A 59 5.33 7.45 -1.76
N SER A 60 4.13 7.17 -2.26
CA SER A 60 3.39 5.99 -1.82
C SER A 60 4.24 4.75 -2.08
N THR A 61 3.97 3.69 -1.35
CA THR A 61 4.62 2.37 -1.56
C THR A 61 4.52 1.91 -3.03
N TYR A 62 3.53 2.41 -3.77
CA TYR A 62 3.24 2.11 -5.17
C TYR A 62 4.00 2.97 -6.18
N ASP A 63 4.73 4.00 -5.73
CA ASP A 63 5.51 4.89 -6.59
C ASP A 63 7.01 4.51 -6.59
N ARG A 64 7.35 3.31 -6.08
CA ARG A 64 8.72 2.78 -6.08
C ARG A 64 9.13 2.26 -7.45
N ASN A 65 10.44 2.21 -7.69
CA ASN A 65 11.00 1.54 -8.86
C ASN A 65 10.64 0.04 -8.84
N ALA A 66 9.62 -0.35 -9.59
CA ALA A 66 9.02 -1.68 -9.51
C ALA A 66 8.50 -2.19 -10.85
N LEU A 67 8.40 -3.52 -10.97
CA LEU A 67 7.73 -4.21 -12.06
C LEU A 67 6.74 -5.21 -11.47
N ILE A 68 5.45 -5.01 -11.75
CA ILE A 68 4.35 -5.78 -11.17
C ILE A 68 3.61 -6.51 -12.29
N PHE A 69 3.39 -7.81 -12.12
CA PHE A 69 2.66 -8.65 -13.05
C PHE A 69 1.31 -9.06 -12.46
N PHE A 70 0.32 -9.20 -13.34
CA PHE A 70 -1.03 -9.62 -12.98
C PHE A 70 -1.47 -10.82 -13.82
N ASN A 71 -2.37 -11.63 -13.28
CA ASN A 71 -3.11 -12.61 -14.05
C ASN A 71 -4.32 -11.94 -14.75
N ARG A 72 -5.06 -12.72 -15.55
CA ARG A 72 -6.23 -12.20 -16.30
C ARG A 72 -7.39 -11.75 -15.42
N GLU A 73 -7.47 -12.25 -14.19
CA GLU A 73 -8.45 -11.90 -13.17
C GLU A 73 -8.09 -10.61 -12.41
N GLY A 74 -6.86 -10.08 -12.64
CA GLY A 74 -6.38 -8.85 -12.03
C GLY A 74 -5.69 -9.03 -10.67
N TYR A 75 -5.37 -10.26 -10.28
CA TYR A 75 -4.52 -10.51 -9.10
C TYR A 75 -3.05 -10.42 -9.49
N TYR A 76 -2.23 -9.77 -8.65
CA TYR A 76 -0.80 -9.74 -8.92
C TYR A 76 -0.17 -11.12 -8.70
N THR A 77 0.75 -11.48 -9.58
CA THR A 77 1.45 -12.76 -9.53
C THR A 77 2.93 -12.61 -9.23
N LYS A 78 3.50 -11.44 -9.52
CA LYS A 78 4.90 -11.14 -9.26
C LYS A 78 5.10 -9.66 -9.04
N ASN A 79 5.93 -9.33 -8.06
CA ASN A 79 6.40 -7.97 -7.81
C ASN A 79 7.92 -7.98 -7.71
N ILE A 80 8.59 -7.13 -8.47
CA ILE A 80 10.03 -6.94 -8.47
C ILE A 80 10.30 -5.50 -8.09
N ILE A 81 11.11 -5.26 -7.06
CA ILE A 81 11.54 -3.92 -6.65
C ILE A 81 13.02 -3.77 -6.99
N PHE A 82 13.36 -2.60 -7.50
CA PHE A 82 14.70 -2.23 -7.89
C PHE A 82 15.24 -1.09 -7.02
N ASN A 83 16.58 -1.03 -6.87
CA ASN A 83 17.25 0.12 -6.31
C ASN A 83 17.40 1.25 -7.37
N ASP A 84 18.08 2.34 -7.01
CA ASP A 84 18.29 3.48 -7.90
C ASP A 84 19.20 3.13 -9.09
N ASN A 85 20.02 2.07 -9.00
CA ASN A 85 20.86 1.55 -10.08
C ASN A 85 20.14 0.52 -10.97
N ASN A 86 18.84 0.30 -10.77
CA ASN A 86 18.04 -0.75 -11.39
C ASN A 86 18.48 -2.20 -11.05
N ASP A 87 19.25 -2.42 -9.98
CA ASP A 87 19.48 -3.76 -9.47
C ASP A 87 18.26 -4.27 -8.73
N THR A 88 17.92 -5.53 -8.92
CA THR A 88 16.84 -6.19 -8.19
C THR A 88 17.22 -6.37 -6.73
N ILE A 89 16.43 -5.76 -5.83
CA ILE A 89 16.62 -5.87 -4.37
C ILE A 89 15.55 -6.74 -3.71
N PHE A 90 14.39 -6.89 -4.35
CA PHE A 90 13.29 -7.70 -3.80
C PHE A 90 12.48 -8.32 -4.93
N VAL A 91 12.10 -9.58 -4.77
CA VAL A 91 11.15 -10.28 -5.64
C VAL A 91 10.13 -10.99 -4.75
N ASN A 92 8.86 -10.82 -5.07
CA ASN A 92 7.78 -11.60 -4.50
C ASN A 92 7.03 -12.31 -5.62
N ASN A 93 6.95 -13.63 -5.57
CA ASN A 93 6.13 -14.45 -6.44
C ASN A 93 4.92 -14.96 -5.67
N VAL A 94 3.74 -14.89 -6.26
CA VAL A 94 2.49 -15.31 -5.63
C VAL A 94 1.78 -16.32 -6.51
N SER A 95 1.39 -17.45 -5.92
CA SER A 95 0.64 -18.51 -6.57
C SER A 95 -0.79 -18.53 -6.08
N TYR A 96 -1.72 -18.82 -7.01
CA TYR A 96 -3.15 -18.92 -6.75
C TYR A 96 -3.67 -20.29 -7.17
N LYS A 97 -4.63 -20.82 -6.41
CA LYS A 97 -5.44 -21.97 -6.77
C LYS A 97 -6.89 -21.58 -6.57
N ASP A 98 -7.73 -21.77 -7.60
CA ASP A 98 -9.15 -21.41 -7.59
C ASP A 98 -9.39 -19.93 -7.12
N ASN A 99 -8.55 -19.01 -7.63
CA ASN A 99 -8.50 -17.58 -7.25
C ASN A 99 -8.21 -17.31 -5.78
N LYS A 100 -7.74 -18.32 -5.04
CA LYS A 100 -7.26 -18.14 -3.66
C LYS A 100 -5.75 -18.13 -3.64
N TRP A 101 -5.20 -17.24 -2.85
CA TRP A 101 -3.76 -17.18 -2.61
C TRP A 101 -3.32 -18.42 -1.81
N VAL A 102 -2.39 -19.20 -2.32
CA VAL A 102 -1.93 -20.42 -1.67
C VAL A 102 -0.44 -20.44 -1.33
N GLN A 103 0.35 -19.58 -1.96
CA GLN A 103 1.79 -19.49 -1.69
C GLN A 103 2.33 -18.12 -2.01
N SER A 104 3.28 -17.66 -1.20
CA SER A 104 4.15 -16.51 -1.45
C SER A 104 5.61 -16.92 -1.28
N GLU A 105 6.44 -16.50 -2.21
CA GLU A 105 7.89 -16.66 -2.16
C GLU A 105 8.56 -15.30 -2.27
N GLU A 106 9.34 -14.94 -1.26
CA GLU A 106 10.06 -13.68 -1.18
C GLU A 106 11.56 -13.93 -1.31
N GLN A 107 12.21 -13.14 -2.16
CA GLN A 107 13.67 -13.14 -2.35
C GLN A 107 14.20 -11.73 -2.07
N ILE A 108 15.26 -11.65 -1.28
CA ILE A 108 16.00 -10.42 -1.01
C ILE A 108 17.42 -10.61 -1.51
N ASN A 109 17.94 -9.64 -2.29
CA ASN A 109 19.30 -9.67 -2.84
C ASN A 109 19.64 -10.99 -3.54
N LYS A 110 18.68 -11.58 -4.29
CA LYS A 110 18.79 -12.86 -5.03
C LYS A 110 18.85 -14.12 -4.14
N GLU A 111 18.74 -13.99 -2.83
CA GLU A 111 18.63 -15.12 -1.92
C GLU A 111 17.15 -15.38 -1.57
N THR A 112 16.74 -16.64 -1.51
CA THR A 112 15.40 -16.98 -1.03
C THR A 112 15.35 -16.74 0.47
N PHE A 113 14.62 -15.72 0.86
CA PHE A 113 14.52 -15.31 2.25
C PHE A 113 13.39 -16.03 2.97
N LYS A 114 12.25 -16.19 2.31
CA LYS A 114 11.06 -16.73 2.95
C LYS A 114 10.09 -17.31 1.92
N THR A 115 9.70 -18.55 2.12
CA THR A 115 8.56 -19.15 1.45
C THR A 115 7.47 -19.43 2.48
N ILE A 116 6.26 -18.96 2.22
CA ILE A 116 5.12 -19.13 3.11
C ILE A 116 4.04 -19.88 2.36
N PHE A 117 3.52 -20.95 2.94
CA PHE A 117 2.27 -21.57 2.53
C PHE A 117 1.12 -20.90 3.25
N ILE A 118 0.02 -20.71 2.51
CA ILE A 118 -1.18 -20.07 3.02
C ILE A 118 -2.37 -20.98 2.74
N GLU A 119 -3.00 -21.41 3.82
CA GLU A 119 -4.32 -22.05 3.75
C GLU A 119 -5.37 -20.99 4.03
N VAL A 120 -6.43 -20.97 3.21
CA VAL A 120 -7.52 -19.99 3.35
C VAL A 120 -8.83 -20.75 3.53
N GLU A 121 -9.46 -20.53 4.68
CA GLU A 121 -10.81 -20.98 4.99
C GLU A 121 -11.77 -19.79 4.90
N PHE A 122 -12.94 -20.00 4.32
CA PHE A 122 -13.97 -18.97 4.23
C PHE A 122 -15.31 -19.51 4.72
N ASP A 123 -15.76 -18.99 5.85
CA ASP A 123 -17.09 -19.18 6.36
C ASP A 123 -18.03 -18.15 5.70
N LYS A 124 -18.88 -18.64 4.79
CA LYS A 124 -19.81 -17.80 4.03
C LYS A 124 -20.95 -17.25 4.88
N ASP A 125 -21.40 -18.00 5.86
CA ASP A 125 -22.56 -17.66 6.67
C ASP A 125 -22.24 -16.52 7.65
N HIS A 126 -21.06 -16.57 8.24
CA HIS A 126 -20.56 -15.55 9.15
C HIS A 126 -19.67 -14.50 8.48
N LYS A 127 -19.37 -14.66 7.16
CA LYS A 127 -18.46 -13.80 6.41
C LYS A 127 -17.08 -13.63 7.08
N ILE A 128 -16.50 -14.77 7.48
CA ILE A 128 -15.20 -14.84 8.12
C ILE A 128 -14.22 -15.51 7.16
N GLU A 129 -13.11 -14.84 6.91
CA GLU A 129 -11.94 -15.39 6.22
C GLU A 129 -10.85 -15.67 7.23
N THR A 130 -10.38 -16.91 7.30
CA THR A 130 -9.25 -17.32 8.13
C THR A 130 -8.11 -17.73 7.22
N ARG A 131 -6.91 -17.21 7.48
CA ARG A 131 -5.68 -17.55 6.79
C ARG A 131 -4.68 -18.11 7.78
N TYR A 132 -4.09 -19.24 7.44
CA TYR A 132 -3.02 -19.87 8.20
C TYR A 132 -1.72 -19.75 7.41
N PHE A 133 -0.71 -19.17 8.03
CA PHE A 133 0.61 -18.97 7.42
C PHE A 133 1.58 -20.00 8.00
N HIS A 134 2.10 -20.86 7.14
CA HIS A 134 3.00 -21.94 7.53
C HIS A 134 4.41 -21.70 7.01
N ASP A 135 5.40 -22.10 7.80
CA ASP A 135 6.77 -22.19 7.34
C ASP A 135 6.90 -23.27 6.26
N ASN A 136 7.62 -22.96 5.19
CA ASN A 136 7.77 -23.90 4.07
C ASN A 136 8.53 -25.16 4.45
N ILE A 137 9.57 -25.01 5.28
CA ILE A 137 10.49 -26.11 5.63
C ILE A 137 9.86 -26.99 6.70
N LEU A 138 9.45 -26.40 7.79
CA LEU A 138 8.97 -27.12 8.97
C LEU A 138 7.46 -27.43 8.92
N LYS A 139 6.72 -26.85 7.96
CA LYS A 139 5.25 -26.91 7.89
C LYS A 139 4.56 -26.45 9.19
N SER A 140 5.28 -25.76 10.06
CA SER A 140 4.77 -25.27 11.33
C SER A 140 3.96 -23.99 11.12
N LEU A 141 2.87 -23.83 11.89
CA LEU A 141 2.08 -22.60 11.90
C LEU A 141 2.94 -21.45 12.43
N LYS A 142 3.07 -20.38 11.65
CA LYS A 142 3.78 -19.14 12.05
C LYS A 142 2.83 -18.10 12.58
N SER A 143 1.69 -17.96 11.92
CA SER A 143 0.65 -17.01 12.32
C SER A 143 -0.70 -17.40 11.73
N LYS A 144 -1.75 -16.90 12.34
CA LYS A 144 -3.13 -17.00 11.88
C LYS A 144 -3.69 -15.60 11.73
N GLN A 145 -4.42 -15.35 10.64
CA GLN A 145 -5.12 -14.09 10.40
C GLN A 145 -6.62 -14.36 10.27
N VAL A 146 -7.42 -13.64 11.02
CA VAL A 146 -8.89 -13.75 11.01
C VAL A 146 -9.47 -12.42 10.59
N ARG A 147 -10.30 -12.43 9.55
CA ARG A 147 -10.93 -11.27 8.96
C ARG A 147 -12.43 -11.40 8.96
N HIS A 148 -13.12 -10.40 9.44
CA HIS A 148 -14.57 -10.30 9.32
C HIS A 148 -14.90 -9.33 8.18
N LEU A 149 -15.90 -9.71 7.37
CA LEU A 149 -16.31 -8.93 6.21
C LEU A 149 -17.71 -8.34 6.44
N ASN A 150 -17.94 -7.16 5.87
CA ASN A 150 -19.25 -6.53 5.84
C ASN A 150 -20.11 -7.07 4.67
N LYS A 151 -21.30 -6.49 4.49
CA LYS A 151 -22.21 -6.84 3.39
C LYS A 151 -21.65 -6.58 1.98
N TYR A 152 -20.61 -5.75 1.86
CA TYR A 152 -19.92 -5.42 0.61
C TYR A 152 -18.68 -6.30 0.36
N ASN A 153 -18.42 -7.29 1.23
CA ASN A 153 -17.22 -8.14 1.26
C ASN A 153 -15.91 -7.35 1.47
N GLU A 154 -15.99 -6.22 2.20
CA GLU A 154 -14.82 -5.46 2.65
C GLU A 154 -14.52 -5.83 4.12
N TYR A 155 -13.25 -5.84 4.52
CA TYR A 155 -12.84 -6.20 5.87
C TYR A 155 -13.23 -5.14 6.89
N VAL A 156 -14.00 -5.50 7.91
CA VAL A 156 -14.30 -4.61 9.05
C VAL A 156 -13.34 -4.83 10.21
N THR A 157 -12.83 -6.04 10.33
CA THR A 157 -11.73 -6.36 11.26
C THR A 157 -10.71 -7.26 10.58
N ASP A 158 -9.46 -7.11 10.97
CA ASP A 158 -8.35 -7.97 10.58
C ASP A 158 -7.50 -8.21 11.82
N THR A 159 -7.48 -9.44 12.33
CA THR A 159 -6.76 -9.80 13.55
C THR A 159 -5.68 -10.83 13.23
N ILE A 160 -4.46 -10.53 13.62
CA ILE A 160 -3.29 -11.40 13.45
C ILE A 160 -2.97 -12.04 14.81
N TYR A 161 -2.86 -13.34 14.82
CA TYR A 161 -2.43 -14.14 15.96
C TYR A 161 -1.05 -14.74 15.67
N ASN A 162 -0.20 -14.81 16.69
CA ASN A 162 1.08 -15.51 16.62
C ASN A 162 0.87 -17.03 16.62
N HIS A 163 1.97 -17.79 16.53
CA HIS A 163 1.93 -19.26 16.54
C HIS A 163 1.43 -19.88 17.88
N LEU A 164 1.43 -19.11 18.96
CA LEU A 164 0.92 -19.51 20.26
C LEU A 164 -0.60 -19.21 20.43
N GLY A 165 -1.22 -18.59 19.43
CA GLY A 165 -2.62 -18.21 19.46
C GLY A 165 -2.91 -16.87 20.16
N SER A 166 -1.88 -16.17 20.63
CA SER A 166 -2.05 -14.84 21.22
C SER A 166 -2.21 -13.80 20.11
N MET A 167 -3.09 -12.81 20.32
CA MET A 167 -3.23 -11.68 19.40
C MET A 167 -1.92 -10.90 19.34
N ALA A 168 -1.43 -10.66 18.14
CA ALA A 168 -0.25 -9.85 17.88
C ALA A 168 -0.64 -8.44 17.39
N GLN A 169 -1.72 -8.34 16.62
CA GLN A 169 -2.18 -7.08 16.06
C GLN A 169 -3.66 -7.18 15.70
N ARG A 170 -4.37 -6.08 15.81
CA ARG A 170 -5.74 -5.94 15.32
C ARG A 170 -5.91 -4.66 14.54
N THR A 171 -6.57 -4.73 13.38
CA THR A 171 -6.96 -3.58 12.58
C THR A 171 -8.48 -3.50 12.49
N LEU A 172 -9.01 -2.30 12.67
CA LEU A 172 -10.44 -1.98 12.51
C LEU A 172 -10.60 -1.02 11.35
N TYR A 173 -11.62 -1.28 10.51
CA TYR A 173 -11.96 -0.43 9.36
C TYR A 173 -13.37 0.11 9.48
N THR A 174 -13.58 1.35 9.07
CA THR A 174 -14.91 1.93 8.90
C THR A 174 -15.14 2.33 7.44
N TYR A 175 -16.39 2.26 7.01
CA TYR A 175 -16.76 2.51 5.61
C TYR A 175 -17.96 3.44 5.54
N ASN A 176 -18.08 4.17 4.43
CA ASN A 176 -19.31 4.86 4.11
C ASN A 176 -20.34 3.89 3.51
N GLU A 177 -21.53 4.39 3.24
CA GLU A 177 -22.65 3.61 2.66
C GLU A 177 -22.33 2.99 1.28
N ARG A 178 -21.31 3.47 0.59
CA ARG A 178 -20.85 2.98 -0.71
C ARG A 178 -19.69 1.97 -0.62
N GLY A 179 -19.31 1.58 0.60
CA GLY A 179 -18.20 0.64 0.83
C GLY A 179 -16.80 1.25 0.65
N ILE A 180 -16.66 2.58 0.74
CA ILE A 180 -15.36 3.23 0.68
C ILE A 180 -14.81 3.40 2.09
N CYS A 181 -13.58 2.93 2.34
CA CYS A 181 -12.92 3.00 3.64
C CYS A 181 -12.69 4.45 4.06
N LEU A 182 -13.22 4.80 5.24
CA LEU A 182 -13.09 6.12 5.87
C LEU A 182 -12.06 6.15 6.99
N SER A 183 -11.83 5.02 7.65
CA SER A 183 -10.77 4.95 8.67
C SER A 183 -10.18 3.55 8.77
N GLU A 184 -8.92 3.54 9.21
CA GLU A 184 -8.17 2.36 9.60
C GLU A 184 -7.53 2.64 10.95
N SER A 185 -7.74 1.76 11.93
CA SER A 185 -7.16 1.87 13.27
C SER A 185 -6.43 0.59 13.60
N VAL A 186 -5.14 0.70 13.89
CA VAL A 186 -4.26 -0.46 14.18
C VAL A 186 -3.85 -0.43 15.64
N PHE A 187 -3.96 -1.60 16.27
CA PHE A 187 -3.70 -1.82 17.69
C PHE A 187 -2.67 -2.93 17.88
N ASP A 188 -1.85 -2.80 18.93
CA ASP A 188 -0.91 -3.84 19.36
C ASP A 188 -1.60 -5.01 20.10
N GLU A 189 -0.81 -5.93 20.61
CA GLU A 189 -1.26 -7.08 21.41
C GLU A 189 -2.00 -6.70 22.70
N ASN A 190 -1.76 -5.51 23.24
CA ASN A 190 -2.37 -5.00 24.46
C ASN A 190 -3.59 -4.08 24.18
N ASN A 191 -4.02 -4.01 22.91
CA ASN A 191 -5.04 -3.08 22.43
C ASN A 191 -4.67 -1.58 22.56
N ASN A 192 -3.40 -1.24 22.66
CA ASN A 192 -2.97 0.14 22.54
C ASN A 192 -2.95 0.54 21.06
N PRO A 193 -3.40 1.75 20.72
CA PRO A 193 -3.34 2.20 19.33
C PRO A 193 -1.88 2.38 18.89
N ILE A 194 -1.56 1.86 17.71
CA ILE A 194 -0.27 2.05 17.04
C ILE A 194 -0.37 3.22 16.09
N PHE A 195 -1.38 3.21 15.22
CA PHE A 195 -1.72 4.34 14.37
C PHE A 195 -3.21 4.33 13.99
N ILE A 196 -3.70 5.50 13.62
CA ILE A 196 -5.05 5.70 13.10
C ILE A 196 -4.95 6.55 11.82
N VAL A 197 -5.59 6.06 10.76
CA VAL A 197 -5.79 6.80 9.51
C VAL A 197 -7.25 7.21 9.43
N LYS A 198 -7.51 8.49 9.14
CA LYS A 198 -8.86 9.01 8.86
C LYS A 198 -8.88 9.67 7.49
N LYS A 199 -9.95 9.46 6.73
CA LYS A 199 -10.11 9.98 5.38
C LYS A 199 -11.39 10.78 5.26
N LYS A 200 -11.30 11.93 4.60
CA LYS A 200 -12.47 12.71 4.15
C LYS A 200 -12.60 12.60 2.65
N LEU A 201 -13.84 12.49 2.20
CA LEU A 201 -14.18 12.38 0.80
C LEU A 201 -15.00 13.57 0.35
N ASP A 202 -14.89 13.96 -0.92
CA ASP A 202 -15.80 14.90 -1.54
C ASP A 202 -17.12 14.21 -1.97
N ASN A 203 -18.03 14.99 -2.53
CA ASN A 203 -19.33 14.50 -3.01
C ASN A 203 -19.23 13.51 -4.20
N LYS A 204 -18.06 13.42 -4.85
CA LYS A 204 -17.72 12.43 -5.89
C LYS A 204 -16.98 11.22 -5.34
N ASN A 205 -16.85 11.11 -4.01
CA ASN A 205 -16.08 10.08 -3.30
C ASN A 205 -14.58 10.07 -3.61
N ARG A 206 -14.00 11.21 -3.96
CA ARG A 206 -12.55 11.36 -4.10
C ARG A 206 -11.99 11.78 -2.74
N MET A 207 -10.85 11.20 -2.34
CA MET A 207 -10.21 11.48 -1.06
C MET A 207 -9.60 12.89 -1.08
N ILE A 208 -10.17 13.81 -0.32
CA ILE A 208 -9.71 15.19 -0.21
C ILE A 208 -8.79 15.44 0.98
N GLU A 209 -8.86 14.59 2.00
CA GLU A 209 -7.99 14.68 3.17
C GLU A 209 -7.71 13.29 3.71
N GLU A 210 -6.49 13.06 4.13
CA GLU A 210 -6.05 11.88 4.86
C GLU A 210 -5.22 12.35 6.05
N GLU A 211 -5.63 12.00 7.25
CA GLU A 211 -4.94 12.27 8.49
C GLU A 211 -4.41 10.97 9.07
N VAL A 212 -3.14 10.95 9.46
CA VAL A 212 -2.50 9.79 10.11
C VAL A 212 -1.96 10.24 11.46
N THR A 213 -2.45 9.62 12.52
CA THR A 213 -1.90 9.77 13.88
C THR A 213 -1.16 8.51 14.24
N VAL A 214 0.11 8.63 14.62
CA VAL A 214 0.97 7.56 15.11
C VAL A 214 1.18 7.75 16.61
N PHE A 215 1.02 6.67 17.40
CA PHE A 215 1.01 6.75 18.87
C PHE A 215 2.31 6.26 19.52
N SER A 216 3.13 5.47 18.81
CA SER A 216 4.33 4.87 19.38
C SER A 216 5.56 5.07 18.47
N PRO A 217 6.76 5.39 19.02
CA PRO A 217 7.09 5.63 20.43
C PRO A 217 6.71 7.05 20.92
N ASN A 218 6.44 7.99 20.02
CA ASN A 218 5.99 9.35 20.33
C ASN A 218 4.76 9.65 19.47
N GLU A 219 3.77 10.25 20.07
CA GLU A 219 2.59 10.67 19.33
C GLU A 219 2.92 11.81 18.37
N TYR A 220 2.54 11.64 17.10
CA TYR A 220 2.59 12.69 16.10
C TYR A 220 1.50 12.49 15.05
N THR A 221 1.03 13.57 14.49
CA THR A 221 0.00 13.57 13.45
C THR A 221 0.55 14.24 12.20
N PHE A 222 0.25 13.69 11.05
CA PHE A 222 0.45 14.35 9.77
C PHE A 222 -0.80 14.22 8.90
N ALA A 223 -1.00 15.20 8.03
CA ALA A 223 -2.15 15.21 7.14
C ALA A 223 -1.72 15.42 5.69
N SER A 224 -2.50 14.90 4.75
CA SER A 224 -2.37 15.14 3.33
C SER A 224 -3.71 15.66 2.79
N VAL A 225 -3.71 16.87 2.26
CA VAL A 225 -4.88 17.49 1.64
C VAL A 225 -4.72 17.47 0.13
N ARG A 226 -5.77 17.04 -0.58
CA ARG A 226 -5.77 16.88 -2.04
C ARG A 226 -6.82 17.76 -2.69
N THR A 227 -6.44 18.47 -3.73
CA THR A 227 -7.34 19.28 -4.55
C THR A 227 -7.46 18.67 -5.93
N TYR A 228 -8.69 18.61 -6.42
CA TYR A 228 -9.03 18.06 -7.73
C TYR A 228 -9.67 19.14 -8.61
N ASP A 229 -9.40 19.06 -9.90
CA ASP A 229 -10.21 19.72 -10.92
C ASP A 229 -11.37 18.78 -11.34
N LYS A 230 -11.72 18.72 -12.59
CA LYS A 230 -12.80 17.88 -13.14
C LYS A 230 -12.46 16.38 -13.12
N GLY A 231 -11.16 16.01 -13.10
CA GLY A 231 -10.67 14.65 -13.18
C GLY A 231 -10.74 13.85 -11.88
N ILE A 232 -10.31 12.59 -11.96
CA ILE A 232 -10.20 11.67 -10.82
C ILE A 232 -8.85 11.76 -10.11
N PHE A 233 -7.83 12.33 -10.76
CA PHE A 233 -6.49 12.48 -10.22
C PHE A 233 -6.33 13.84 -9.54
N PRO A 234 -5.67 13.92 -8.36
CA PRO A 234 -5.46 15.17 -7.66
C PRO A 234 -4.47 16.07 -8.43
N MET A 235 -4.81 17.36 -8.55
CA MET A 235 -3.96 18.36 -9.21
C MET A 235 -3.01 19.05 -8.25
N LYS A 236 -3.32 19.04 -6.96
CA LYS A 236 -2.51 19.61 -5.89
C LYS A 236 -2.57 18.70 -4.67
N MET A 237 -1.46 18.56 -3.99
CA MET A 237 -1.35 17.89 -2.71
C MET A 237 -0.59 18.80 -1.75
N GLU A 238 -1.07 18.91 -0.52
CA GLU A 238 -0.44 19.63 0.56
C GLU A 238 -0.27 18.66 1.72
N ASN A 239 0.98 18.45 2.14
CA ASN A 239 1.30 17.67 3.32
C ASN A 239 1.56 18.61 4.49
N ILE A 240 1.01 18.27 5.63
CA ILE A 240 1.08 19.03 6.87
C ILE A 240 1.71 18.12 7.92
N ASP A 241 2.86 18.50 8.47
CA ASP A 241 3.51 17.73 9.54
C ASP A 241 2.96 18.08 10.93
N SER A 242 3.42 17.35 11.94
CA SER A 242 3.01 17.54 13.35
C SER A 242 3.34 18.92 13.93
N HIS A 243 4.18 19.70 13.26
CA HIS A 243 4.52 21.06 13.64
C HIS A 243 3.75 22.13 12.83
N GLY A 244 2.79 21.68 11.99
CA GLY A 244 2.02 22.55 11.12
C GLY A 244 2.78 23.06 9.89
N ARG A 245 3.99 22.54 9.61
CA ARG A 245 4.74 22.92 8.40
C ARG A 245 4.06 22.29 7.19
N ARG A 246 3.97 23.07 6.13
CA ARG A 246 3.23 22.69 4.91
C ARG A 246 4.18 22.55 3.73
N GLU A 247 4.07 21.43 3.03
CA GLU A 247 4.76 21.18 1.76
C GLU A 247 3.71 20.97 0.68
N THR A 248 3.79 21.77 -0.38
CA THR A 248 2.84 21.73 -1.47
C THR A 248 3.48 21.17 -2.73
N ALA A 249 2.77 20.27 -3.40
CA ALA A 249 3.11 19.81 -4.75
C ALA A 249 1.92 20.00 -5.68
N THR A 250 2.16 20.57 -6.85
CA THR A 250 1.22 20.56 -7.98
C THR A 250 1.55 19.40 -8.89
N MET A 251 0.53 18.71 -9.42
CA MET A 251 0.71 17.52 -10.22
C MET A 251 0.13 17.69 -11.61
N LYS A 252 0.82 17.16 -12.62
CA LYS A 252 0.33 17.03 -14.00
C LYS A 252 0.39 15.57 -14.42
N TYR A 253 -0.56 15.17 -15.27
CA TYR A 253 -0.70 13.79 -15.71
C TYR A 253 -0.75 13.69 -17.23
N GLN A 254 -0.09 12.69 -17.78
CA GLN A 254 -0.35 12.16 -19.12
C GLN A 254 -1.13 10.87 -18.98
N ILE A 255 -2.17 10.71 -19.79
CA ILE A 255 -3.14 9.62 -19.69
C ILE A 255 -3.11 8.82 -20.99
N ASP A 256 -3.11 7.49 -20.90
CA ASP A 256 -3.23 6.61 -22.05
C ASP A 256 -4.68 6.53 -22.58
N LYS A 257 -4.87 5.83 -23.69
CA LYS A 257 -6.19 5.67 -24.34
C LYS A 257 -7.21 4.91 -23.48
N LYS A 258 -6.77 4.21 -22.43
CA LYS A 258 -7.63 3.47 -21.49
C LYS A 258 -7.98 4.29 -20.25
N GLY A 259 -7.40 5.49 -20.11
CA GLY A 259 -7.62 6.39 -18.99
C GLY A 259 -6.72 6.09 -17.78
N ASN A 260 -5.61 5.38 -17.99
CA ASN A 260 -4.56 5.19 -17.00
C ASN A 260 -3.52 6.28 -17.12
N TRP A 261 -3.05 6.82 -15.99
CA TRP A 261 -1.93 7.73 -16.07
C TRP A 261 -0.62 6.96 -16.34
N ILE A 262 0.14 7.48 -17.31
CA ILE A 262 1.42 6.91 -17.74
C ILE A 262 2.60 7.79 -17.35
N ARG A 263 2.33 9.04 -17.02
CA ARG A 263 3.32 9.99 -16.50
C ARG A 263 2.66 10.90 -15.49
N LYS A 264 3.30 11.11 -14.36
CA LYS A 264 2.90 11.99 -13.28
C LYS A 264 4.09 12.87 -12.93
N GLU A 265 3.92 14.17 -13.02
CA GLU A 265 4.94 15.18 -12.77
C GLU A 265 4.58 15.95 -11.50
N PHE A 266 5.57 16.21 -10.66
CA PHE A 266 5.43 16.96 -9.43
C PHE A 266 6.21 18.27 -9.52
N TYR A 267 5.53 19.35 -9.24
CA TYR A 267 6.06 20.70 -9.24
C TYR A 267 5.94 21.30 -7.85
N ASN A 268 6.98 22.01 -7.42
CA ASN A 268 6.98 22.92 -6.28
C ASN A 268 7.30 24.35 -6.75
N ASP A 269 7.58 25.28 -5.82
CA ASP A 269 7.90 26.68 -6.13
C ASP A 269 9.17 26.84 -6.98
N TYR A 270 10.04 25.83 -7.03
CA TYR A 270 11.28 25.80 -7.81
C TYR A 270 11.13 25.12 -9.18
N GLY A 271 9.92 24.65 -9.52
CA GLY A 271 9.58 24.00 -10.77
C GLY A 271 9.43 22.48 -10.67
N LEU A 272 9.64 21.79 -11.80
CA LEU A 272 9.57 20.33 -11.87
C LEU A 272 10.71 19.71 -11.07
N TYR A 273 10.40 18.88 -10.07
CA TYR A 273 11.41 18.24 -9.23
C TYR A 273 11.36 16.71 -9.23
N PHE A 274 10.21 16.11 -9.56
CA PHE A 274 10.05 14.67 -9.56
C PHE A 274 9.07 14.20 -10.64
N VAL A 275 9.34 13.04 -11.22
CA VAL A 275 8.50 12.42 -12.25
C VAL A 275 8.33 10.93 -11.91
N ILE A 276 7.13 10.40 -12.11
CA ILE A 276 6.88 8.97 -12.12
C ILE A 276 6.36 8.59 -13.50
N LYS A 277 7.00 7.63 -14.14
CA LYS A 277 6.55 7.02 -15.39
C LYS A 277 5.95 5.65 -15.14
N ARG A 278 4.94 5.28 -15.91
CA ARG A 278 4.37 3.94 -15.95
C ARG A 278 4.36 3.43 -17.39
N GLU A 279 4.94 2.24 -17.58
CA GLU A 279 4.80 1.48 -18.82
C GLU A 279 3.81 0.35 -18.56
N ILE A 280 2.65 0.40 -19.23
CA ILE A 280 1.54 -0.52 -18.97
C ILE A 280 1.37 -1.44 -20.18
N THR A 281 1.47 -2.74 -19.93
CA THR A 281 1.19 -3.78 -20.93
C THR A 281 -0.18 -4.39 -20.62
N TYR A 282 -0.99 -4.55 -21.64
CA TYR A 282 -2.33 -5.13 -21.55
C TYR A 282 -2.35 -6.54 -22.15
N TYR A 283 -3.33 -7.35 -21.72
CA TYR A 283 -3.64 -8.63 -22.33
C TYR A 283 -4.26 -8.48 -23.72
#